data_ab6167bc07ac371759666474b73d3745
#
_entry.id   ab6167bc07ac371759666474b73d3745
#
_cell.length_a   1.000
_cell.length_b   1.000
_cell.length_c   1.000
_cell.angle_alpha   90.00
_cell.angle_beta   90.00
_cell.angle_gamma   90.00
#
_symmetry.space_group_name_H-M   'P 1'
#
loop_
_entity.id
_entity.type
_entity.pdbx_description
1 polymer ?
#
loop_
_entity_poly.entity_id
_entity_poly.type
_entity_poly.pdbx_seq_one_letter_code
_entity_poly.pdbx_strand_id
1 'polypeptide(L)'
;LKMFRRANFSHHFELMLKKVFDNGNLKLPIYLALGTEFNSAALSMVLKGYNIFAQHRGHALYLNFGGPPEELRDELLGLPSGCSGGMSGSNAIQCPEIKMFGHSGLMGEQIPIAVGAAYASNEPTLAICGDASVEEDYVYPSLGFIATKKLPVLVICEDNDLSILTKMDVRRSWNVVDIASSVGIPAVDISDDPWLIAHHAHEMAQNLPGFINIRSVRHLWHAGTGTDGKPEWNRYQLVLNELEKLGLSKQANQIDKENYLKADLIWEEQLQKQ
;
A
#
# COMPACT_ATOMS: atom_id res chain seq x y z
N LEU A 1 -2.64 18.47 -5.89
CA LEU A 1 -3.30 18.65 -4.58
C LEU A 1 -4.26 17.50 -4.20
N LYS A 2 -5.07 16.92 -5.12
CA LYS A 2 -5.96 15.79 -4.77
C LYS A 2 -5.17 14.57 -4.27
N MET A 3 -4.11 14.20 -4.96
CA MET A 3 -3.23 13.09 -4.56
C MET A 3 -2.53 13.40 -3.23
N PHE A 4 -2.00 14.62 -3.08
CA PHE A 4 -1.43 15.08 -1.80
C PHE A 4 -2.44 14.96 -0.66
N ARG A 5 -3.69 15.44 -0.83
CA ARG A 5 -4.74 15.33 0.20
C ARG A 5 -4.96 13.88 0.66
N ARG A 6 -4.94 12.92 -0.24
CA ARG A 6 -5.09 11.49 0.08
C ARG A 6 -3.90 10.95 0.86
N ALA A 7 -2.69 11.12 0.33
CA ALA A 7 -1.46 10.67 0.99
C ALA A 7 -1.27 11.33 2.36
N ASN A 8 -1.54 12.64 2.46
CA ASN A 8 -1.42 13.40 3.70
C ASN A 8 -2.46 12.94 4.75
N PHE A 9 -3.68 12.58 4.35
CA PHE A 9 -4.65 12.03 5.30
C PHE A 9 -4.19 10.68 5.85
N SER A 10 -3.78 9.76 4.98
CA SER A 10 -3.24 8.48 5.43
C SER A 10 -1.97 8.65 6.29
N HIS A 11 -1.11 9.61 5.97
CA HIS A 11 0.05 9.96 6.78
C HIS A 11 -0.34 10.36 8.22
N HIS A 12 -1.28 11.28 8.37
CA HIS A 12 -1.75 11.70 9.71
C HIS A 12 -2.46 10.57 10.45
N PHE A 13 -3.26 9.76 9.75
CA PHE A 13 -3.89 8.58 10.35
C PHE A 13 -2.84 7.62 10.93
N GLU A 14 -1.77 7.33 10.18
CA GLU A 14 -0.65 6.49 10.61
C GLU A 14 0.13 7.10 11.79
N LEU A 15 0.31 8.42 11.82
CA LEU A 15 0.96 9.09 12.95
C LEU A 15 0.12 9.00 14.22
N MET A 16 -1.20 9.10 14.13
CA MET A 16 -2.10 8.89 15.28
C MET A 16 -2.09 7.43 15.72
N LEU A 17 -2.15 6.48 14.79
CA LEU A 17 -2.01 5.05 15.08
C LEU A 17 -0.69 4.76 15.81
N LYS A 18 0.41 5.35 15.34
CA LYS A 18 1.71 5.25 16.01
C LYS A 18 1.64 5.73 17.47
N LYS A 19 1.04 6.91 17.70
CA LYS A 19 0.86 7.48 19.04
C LYS A 19 0.05 6.55 19.95
N VAL A 20 -1.04 5.98 19.43
CA VAL A 20 -1.92 5.04 20.15
C VAL A 20 -1.16 3.76 20.51
N PHE A 21 -0.36 3.23 19.59
CA PHE A 21 0.48 2.05 19.82
C PHE A 21 1.56 2.33 20.86
N ASP A 22 2.27 3.44 20.76
CA ASP A 22 3.35 3.83 21.69
C ASP A 22 2.81 4.03 23.12
N ASN A 23 1.56 4.43 23.26
CA ASN A 23 0.88 4.56 24.55
C ASN A 23 0.37 3.21 25.13
N GLY A 24 0.58 2.10 24.42
CA GLY A 24 0.20 0.76 24.88
C GLY A 24 -1.29 0.42 24.74
N ASN A 25 -2.04 1.21 23.99
CA ASN A 25 -3.49 0.99 23.77
C ASN A 25 -3.79 -0.06 22.68
N LEU A 26 -2.77 -0.59 22.03
CA LEU A 26 -2.88 -1.65 21.01
C LEU A 26 -2.07 -2.87 21.43
N LYS A 27 -2.69 -4.05 21.31
CA LYS A 27 -2.06 -5.33 21.70
C LYS A 27 -1.59 -6.16 20.50
N LEU A 28 -2.02 -5.78 19.29
CA LEU A 28 -1.69 -6.51 18.06
C LEU A 28 -0.51 -5.84 17.34
N PRO A 29 0.29 -6.62 16.58
CA PRO A 29 1.30 -6.05 15.70
C PRO A 29 0.66 -5.09 14.69
N ILE A 30 1.32 -3.97 14.43
CA ILE A 30 0.90 -3.01 13.40
C ILE A 30 1.99 -2.88 12.33
N TYR A 31 1.56 -2.70 11.10
CA TYR A 31 2.42 -2.57 9.91
C TYR A 31 2.17 -1.21 9.25
N LEU A 32 2.86 -0.20 9.78
CA LEU A 32 2.67 1.20 9.37
C LEU A 32 3.17 1.45 7.94
N ALA A 33 2.41 2.21 7.15
CA ALA A 33 2.73 2.57 5.78
C ALA A 33 3.52 3.89 5.67
N LEU A 34 4.06 4.42 6.78
CA LEU A 34 4.84 5.64 6.78
C LEU A 34 6.07 5.54 5.86
N GLY A 35 6.15 6.45 4.91
CA GLY A 35 7.14 6.47 3.84
C GLY A 35 6.63 6.00 2.49
N THR A 36 5.53 5.24 2.44
CA THR A 36 4.95 4.67 1.20
C THR A 36 3.53 5.17 0.89
N GLU A 37 3.03 6.15 1.62
CA GLU A 37 1.65 6.67 1.51
C GLU A 37 1.32 7.16 0.10
N PHE A 38 2.32 7.70 -0.61
CA PHE A 38 2.17 8.20 -1.96
C PHE A 38 2.00 7.11 -3.01
N ASN A 39 2.49 5.88 -2.77
CA ASN A 39 2.30 4.77 -3.70
C ASN A 39 0.80 4.51 -3.90
N SER A 40 0.10 4.22 -2.81
CA SER A 40 -1.35 3.95 -2.85
C SER A 40 -2.18 5.18 -3.25
N ALA A 41 -1.77 6.40 -2.82
CA ALA A 41 -2.44 7.62 -3.24
C ALA A 41 -2.39 7.81 -4.75
N ALA A 42 -1.23 7.59 -5.38
CA ALA A 42 -1.06 7.68 -6.83
C ALA A 42 -1.87 6.63 -7.58
N LEU A 43 -1.78 5.35 -7.16
CA LEU A 43 -2.56 4.25 -7.74
C LEU A 43 -4.07 4.54 -7.66
N SER A 44 -4.56 5.04 -6.53
CA SER A 44 -5.97 5.35 -6.31
C SER A 44 -6.51 6.49 -7.19
N MET A 45 -5.64 7.32 -7.76
CA MET A 45 -6.06 8.38 -8.68
C MET A 45 -6.50 7.82 -10.03
N VAL A 46 -5.89 6.73 -10.48
CA VAL A 46 -6.03 6.20 -11.84
C VAL A 46 -6.74 4.84 -11.90
N LEU A 47 -6.59 3.99 -10.88
CA LEU A 47 -7.19 2.66 -10.85
C LEU A 47 -8.55 2.71 -10.13
N LYS A 48 -9.63 2.70 -10.90
CA LYS A 48 -11.00 2.73 -10.37
C LYS A 48 -11.73 1.42 -10.63
N GLY A 49 -12.42 0.91 -9.62
CA GLY A 49 -13.25 -0.30 -9.75
C GLY A 49 -12.49 -1.61 -9.81
N TYR A 50 -11.18 -1.59 -9.56
CA TYR A 50 -10.35 -2.79 -9.48
C TYR A 50 -10.71 -3.66 -8.28
N ASN A 51 -10.63 -4.97 -8.43
CA ASN A 51 -10.49 -5.87 -7.29
C ASN A 51 -9.08 -5.71 -6.72
N ILE A 52 -8.94 -5.50 -5.42
CA ILE A 52 -7.67 -5.15 -4.77
C ILE A 52 -7.26 -6.28 -3.84
N PHE A 53 -6.08 -6.85 -4.09
CA PHE A 53 -5.45 -7.85 -3.24
C PHE A 53 -4.20 -7.25 -2.62
N ALA A 54 -4.34 -6.84 -1.35
CA ALA A 54 -3.33 -6.07 -0.63
C ALA A 54 -2.34 -6.96 0.10
N GLN A 55 -1.17 -6.39 0.38
CA GLN A 55 -0.22 -6.94 1.34
C GLN A 55 -0.51 -6.44 2.77
N HIS A 56 0.27 -6.96 3.75
CA HIS A 56 0.15 -6.65 5.18
C HIS A 56 0.28 -5.15 5.53
N ARG A 57 0.93 -4.34 4.70
CA ARG A 57 1.09 -2.88 4.90
C ARG A 57 -0.01 -2.10 4.15
N GLY A 58 -1.27 -2.48 4.42
CA GLY A 58 -2.42 -2.08 3.63
C GLY A 58 -3.19 -0.84 4.09
N HIS A 59 -2.83 -0.18 5.21
CA HIS A 59 -3.63 0.92 5.76
C HIS A 59 -3.79 2.09 4.79
N ALA A 60 -2.68 2.60 4.24
CA ALA A 60 -2.73 3.69 3.28
C ALA A 60 -3.48 3.30 2.00
N LEU A 61 -3.36 2.06 1.55
CA LEU A 61 -4.12 1.54 0.41
C LEU A 61 -5.63 1.57 0.69
N TYR A 62 -6.04 1.02 1.83
CA TYR A 62 -7.43 1.04 2.29
C TYR A 62 -8.01 2.47 2.29
N LEU A 63 -7.35 3.40 2.98
CA LEU A 63 -7.79 4.79 3.10
C LEU A 63 -7.85 5.51 1.74
N ASN A 64 -6.82 5.32 0.90
CA ASN A 64 -6.72 6.01 -0.38
C ASN A 64 -7.71 5.49 -1.42
N PHE A 65 -8.14 4.24 -1.33
CA PHE A 65 -9.18 3.68 -2.19
C PHE A 65 -10.60 3.91 -1.66
N GLY A 66 -10.73 4.54 -0.49
CA GLY A 66 -12.02 5.05 0.02
C GLY A 66 -12.64 4.22 1.14
N GLY A 67 -11.88 3.33 1.77
CA GLY A 67 -12.31 2.62 2.97
C GLY A 67 -12.61 3.59 4.12
N PRO A 68 -13.69 3.36 4.90
CA PRO A 68 -14.05 4.21 6.02
C PRO A 68 -12.95 4.22 7.11
N PRO A 69 -12.38 5.36 7.46
CA PRO A 69 -11.26 5.41 8.41
C PRO A 69 -11.65 4.99 9.84
N GLU A 70 -12.90 5.19 10.22
CA GLU A 70 -13.45 4.77 11.52
C GLU A 70 -13.48 3.24 11.63
N GLU A 71 -13.85 2.54 10.56
CA GLU A 71 -13.86 1.07 10.51
C GLU A 71 -12.43 0.50 10.53
N LEU A 72 -11.47 1.17 9.86
CA LEU A 72 -10.06 0.78 9.97
C LEU A 72 -9.53 0.96 11.39
N ARG A 73 -9.82 2.10 12.03
CA ARG A 73 -9.47 2.33 13.44
C ARG A 73 -10.03 1.24 14.34
N ASP A 74 -11.30 0.91 14.18
CA ASP A 74 -11.98 -0.10 14.99
C ASP A 74 -11.40 -1.49 14.77
N GLU A 75 -11.04 -1.82 13.52
CA GLU A 75 -10.33 -3.07 13.18
C GLU A 75 -8.99 -3.18 13.93
N LEU A 76 -8.22 -2.11 13.91
CA LEU A 76 -6.90 -2.06 14.59
C LEU A 76 -7.04 -2.14 16.12
N LEU A 77 -8.15 -1.70 16.67
CA LEU A 77 -8.50 -1.83 18.09
C LEU A 77 -9.13 -3.19 18.45
N GLY A 78 -9.38 -4.05 17.46
CA GLY A 78 -10.01 -5.36 17.65
C GLY A 78 -11.50 -5.26 18.00
N LEU A 79 -12.19 -4.23 17.54
CA LEU A 79 -13.61 -4.00 17.80
C LEU A 79 -14.50 -4.64 16.72
N PRO A 80 -15.70 -5.15 17.09
CA PRO A 80 -16.63 -5.74 16.13
C PRO A 80 -17.12 -4.79 15.02
N SER A 81 -16.99 -3.48 15.22
CA SER A 81 -17.28 -2.44 14.23
C SER A 81 -16.16 -2.22 13.22
N GLY A 82 -15.07 -2.96 13.33
CA GLY A 82 -13.98 -2.92 12.36
C GLY A 82 -14.37 -3.49 11.00
N CYS A 83 -13.67 -3.08 9.94
CA CYS A 83 -13.94 -3.47 8.55
C CYS A 83 -13.85 -4.99 8.29
N SER A 84 -13.21 -5.74 9.19
CA SER A 84 -13.16 -7.20 9.20
C SER A 84 -13.67 -7.79 10.53
N GLY A 85 -14.55 -7.06 11.24
CA GLY A 85 -15.12 -7.46 12.51
C GLY A 85 -14.12 -7.50 13.68
N GLY A 86 -13.00 -6.80 13.58
CA GLY A 86 -11.92 -6.79 14.58
C GLY A 86 -11.04 -8.05 14.57
N MET A 87 -11.15 -8.88 13.54
CA MET A 87 -10.53 -10.21 13.47
C MET A 87 -9.21 -10.23 12.69
N SER A 88 -9.03 -9.30 11.76
CA SER A 88 -7.88 -9.27 10.83
C SER A 88 -6.71 -8.43 11.35
N GLY A 89 -7.00 -7.43 12.17
CA GLY A 89 -6.00 -6.47 12.63
C GLY A 89 -5.31 -5.74 11.47
N SER A 90 -4.03 -5.43 11.64
CA SER A 90 -3.26 -4.63 10.68
C SER A 90 -2.91 -5.38 9.39
N ASN A 91 -2.76 -6.70 9.41
CA ASN A 91 -2.11 -7.42 8.30
C ASN A 91 -3.06 -8.01 7.25
N ALA A 92 -4.33 -8.18 7.55
CA ALA A 92 -5.26 -8.86 6.64
C ALA A 92 -6.56 -8.08 6.42
N ILE A 93 -6.45 -6.76 6.28
CA ILE A 93 -7.56 -5.83 6.13
C ILE A 93 -8.41 -6.19 4.91
N GLN A 94 -9.72 -6.25 5.11
CA GLN A 94 -10.72 -6.49 4.06
C GLN A 94 -11.78 -5.40 4.10
N CYS A 95 -12.29 -5.03 2.94
CA CYS A 95 -13.41 -4.11 2.80
C CYS A 95 -14.09 -4.37 1.44
N PRO A 96 -15.11 -5.23 1.40
CA PRO A 96 -15.80 -5.59 0.16
C PRO A 96 -16.40 -4.38 -0.57
N GLU A 97 -16.80 -3.34 0.15
CA GLU A 97 -17.39 -2.11 -0.38
C GLU A 97 -16.46 -1.38 -1.33
N ILE A 98 -15.15 -1.46 -1.09
CA ILE A 98 -14.11 -0.91 -1.98
C ILE A 98 -13.42 -2.02 -2.80
N LYS A 99 -13.98 -3.23 -2.81
CA LYS A 99 -13.41 -4.41 -3.45
C LYS A 99 -12.00 -4.75 -2.98
N MET A 100 -11.67 -4.49 -1.71
CA MET A 100 -10.38 -4.82 -1.10
C MET A 100 -10.47 -6.13 -0.33
N PHE A 101 -9.62 -7.07 -0.70
CA PHE A 101 -9.54 -8.40 -0.12
C PHE A 101 -8.20 -8.58 0.60
N GLY A 102 -8.25 -9.14 1.79
CA GLY A 102 -7.08 -9.40 2.60
C GLY A 102 -6.35 -10.69 2.20
N HIS A 103 -5.33 -11.03 2.97
CA HIS A 103 -4.58 -12.28 2.84
C HIS A 103 -4.46 -12.99 4.20
N SER A 104 -3.94 -14.23 4.21
CA SER A 104 -3.88 -15.05 5.42
C SER A 104 -2.66 -14.76 6.32
N GLY A 105 -1.71 -13.99 5.84
CA GLY A 105 -0.41 -13.75 6.48
C GLY A 105 0.75 -14.52 5.84
N LEU A 106 0.49 -15.41 4.89
CA LEU A 106 1.55 -15.97 4.03
C LEU A 106 1.96 -14.95 2.99
N MET A 107 3.21 -14.51 3.04
CA MET A 107 3.70 -13.44 2.17
C MET A 107 3.67 -13.86 0.69
N GLY A 108 3.05 -13.03 -0.15
CA GLY A 108 2.95 -13.27 -1.60
C GLY A 108 1.71 -14.07 -2.05
N GLU A 109 0.99 -14.77 -1.15
CA GLU A 109 -0.17 -15.59 -1.53
C GLU A 109 -1.33 -14.78 -2.15
N GLN A 110 -1.41 -13.49 -1.88
CA GLN A 110 -2.39 -12.60 -2.51
C GLN A 110 -2.23 -12.56 -4.03
N ILE A 111 -1.06 -12.87 -4.57
CA ILE A 111 -0.83 -12.90 -6.02
C ILE A 111 -1.59 -14.06 -6.68
N PRO A 112 -1.38 -15.35 -6.33
CA PRO A 112 -2.17 -16.44 -6.90
C PRO A 112 -3.67 -16.32 -6.61
N ILE A 113 -4.08 -15.76 -5.46
CA ILE A 113 -5.49 -15.51 -5.16
C ILE A 113 -6.08 -14.47 -6.10
N ALA A 114 -5.38 -13.34 -6.31
CA ALA A 114 -5.77 -12.31 -7.28
C ALA A 114 -5.88 -12.86 -8.70
N VAL A 115 -4.94 -13.72 -9.09
CA VAL A 115 -4.95 -14.42 -10.38
C VAL A 115 -6.18 -15.32 -10.53
N GLY A 116 -6.53 -16.08 -9.51
CA GLY A 116 -7.74 -16.89 -9.47
C GLY A 116 -9.02 -16.05 -9.60
N ALA A 117 -9.10 -14.95 -8.87
CA ALA A 117 -10.21 -14.00 -8.93
C ALA A 117 -10.34 -13.37 -10.33
N ALA A 118 -9.24 -12.87 -10.89
CA ALA A 118 -9.23 -12.31 -12.24
C ALA A 118 -9.60 -13.33 -13.32
N TYR A 119 -9.14 -14.58 -13.19
CA TYR A 119 -9.48 -15.65 -14.09
C TYR A 119 -10.98 -15.98 -14.07
N ALA A 120 -11.59 -15.99 -12.89
CA ALA A 120 -13.00 -16.30 -12.74
C ALA A 120 -13.93 -15.16 -13.15
N SER A 121 -13.56 -13.90 -12.83
CA SER A 121 -14.45 -12.74 -13.04
C SER A 121 -14.17 -11.99 -14.36
N ASN A 122 -12.94 -12.09 -14.88
CA ASN A 122 -12.40 -11.26 -15.95
C ASN A 122 -12.46 -9.74 -15.64
N GLU A 123 -12.51 -9.37 -14.35
CA GLU A 123 -12.49 -7.97 -13.90
C GLU A 123 -11.05 -7.48 -13.69
N PRO A 124 -10.79 -6.18 -13.93
CA PRO A 124 -9.50 -5.58 -13.63
C PRO A 124 -9.11 -5.80 -12.16
N THR A 125 -7.92 -6.30 -11.95
CA THR A 125 -7.44 -6.72 -10.63
C THR A 125 -6.07 -6.10 -10.32
N LEU A 126 -5.95 -5.51 -9.14
CA LEU A 126 -4.73 -4.96 -8.58
C LEU A 126 -4.19 -5.91 -7.51
N ALA A 127 -3.00 -6.44 -7.71
CA ALA A 127 -2.33 -7.32 -6.77
C ALA A 127 -1.03 -6.69 -6.28
N ILE A 128 -0.88 -6.52 -4.96
CA ILE A 128 0.27 -5.81 -4.36
C ILE A 128 1.08 -6.79 -3.52
N CYS A 129 2.39 -6.84 -3.75
CA CYS A 129 3.35 -7.61 -2.95
C CYS A 129 4.54 -6.73 -2.55
N GLY A 130 5.37 -7.21 -1.62
CA GLY A 130 6.65 -6.61 -1.29
C GLY A 130 7.80 -7.30 -2.03
N ASP A 131 8.98 -6.69 -2.00
CA ASP A 131 10.19 -7.17 -2.66
C ASP A 131 10.66 -8.56 -2.21
N ALA A 132 10.42 -8.93 -0.95
CA ALA A 132 10.72 -10.27 -0.47
C ALA A 132 9.60 -11.27 -0.81
N SER A 133 8.34 -10.85 -0.71
CA SER A 133 7.22 -11.73 -1.01
C SER A 133 7.11 -12.09 -2.49
N VAL A 134 7.68 -11.29 -3.38
CA VAL A 134 7.78 -11.62 -4.80
C VAL A 134 8.73 -12.80 -5.10
N GLU A 135 9.57 -13.17 -4.13
CA GLU A 135 10.52 -14.30 -4.23
C GLU A 135 9.86 -15.66 -3.94
N GLU A 136 8.62 -15.67 -3.42
CA GLU A 136 7.91 -16.90 -3.10
C GLU A 136 7.63 -17.73 -4.36
N ASP A 137 7.75 -19.05 -4.24
CA ASP A 137 7.71 -20.01 -5.34
C ASP A 137 6.38 -19.99 -6.11
N TYR A 138 5.27 -19.67 -5.45
CA TYR A 138 3.94 -19.58 -6.08
C TYR A 138 3.71 -18.27 -6.84
N VAL A 139 4.57 -17.25 -6.67
CA VAL A 139 4.44 -15.97 -7.41
C VAL A 139 4.88 -16.13 -8.88
N TYR A 140 6.00 -16.79 -9.15
CA TYR A 140 6.48 -16.96 -10.51
C TYR A 140 5.51 -17.71 -11.42
N PRO A 141 4.96 -18.88 -11.05
CA PRO A 141 3.96 -19.55 -11.89
C PRO A 141 2.69 -18.70 -12.03
N SER A 142 2.36 -17.88 -11.05
CA SER A 142 1.24 -16.94 -11.15
C SER A 142 1.48 -15.90 -12.25
N LEU A 143 2.69 -15.31 -12.34
CA LEU A 143 3.06 -14.39 -13.42
C LEU A 143 2.99 -15.10 -14.80
N GLY A 144 3.50 -16.31 -14.89
CA GLY A 144 3.41 -17.13 -16.12
C GLY A 144 1.95 -17.41 -16.52
N PHE A 145 1.07 -17.66 -15.56
CA PHE A 145 -0.36 -17.89 -15.83
C PHE A 145 -1.07 -16.60 -16.26
N ILE A 146 -0.78 -15.45 -15.59
CA ILE A 146 -1.27 -14.13 -15.99
C ILE A 146 -0.95 -13.86 -17.47
N ALA A 147 0.32 -14.02 -17.85
CA ALA A 147 0.79 -13.82 -19.23
C ALA A 147 0.10 -14.75 -20.23
N THR A 148 0.09 -16.07 -19.91
CA THR A 148 -0.47 -17.11 -20.79
C THR A 148 -1.97 -16.90 -21.04
N LYS A 149 -2.71 -16.51 -20.02
CA LYS A 149 -4.17 -16.28 -20.09
C LYS A 149 -4.55 -14.84 -20.43
N LYS A 150 -3.56 -13.95 -20.51
CA LYS A 150 -3.79 -12.49 -20.72
C LYS A 150 -4.79 -11.92 -19.73
N LEU A 151 -4.61 -12.26 -18.44
CA LEU A 151 -5.54 -11.84 -17.40
C LEU A 151 -5.44 -10.34 -17.14
N PRO A 152 -6.54 -9.66 -16.81
CA PRO A 152 -6.56 -8.23 -16.55
C PRO A 152 -5.98 -7.90 -15.14
N VAL A 153 -4.72 -8.27 -14.89
CA VAL A 153 -4.04 -8.09 -13.61
C VAL A 153 -2.92 -7.07 -13.74
N LEU A 154 -2.93 -6.07 -12.86
CA LEU A 154 -1.79 -5.20 -12.60
C LEU A 154 -1.12 -5.65 -11.30
N VAL A 155 0.12 -6.08 -11.39
CA VAL A 155 0.94 -6.45 -10.23
C VAL A 155 1.83 -5.27 -9.83
N ILE A 156 1.79 -4.91 -8.56
CA ILE A 156 2.67 -3.89 -7.96
C ILE A 156 3.58 -4.57 -6.96
N CYS A 157 4.88 -4.40 -7.12
CA CYS A 157 5.87 -4.73 -6.12
C CYS A 157 6.31 -3.46 -5.40
N GLU A 158 5.98 -3.33 -4.11
CA GLU A 158 6.50 -2.26 -3.25
C GLU A 158 7.86 -2.67 -2.71
N ASP A 159 8.90 -2.23 -3.38
CA ASP A 159 10.28 -2.60 -3.13
C ASP A 159 10.93 -1.61 -2.15
N ASN A 160 11.15 -2.06 -0.91
CA ASN A 160 11.86 -1.30 0.11
C ASN A 160 13.24 -1.91 0.46
N ASP A 161 13.76 -2.79 -0.39
CA ASP A 161 15.07 -3.48 -0.23
C ASP A 161 15.15 -4.41 0.99
N LEU A 162 14.05 -4.66 1.73
CA LEU A 162 14.12 -5.34 3.02
C LEU A 162 13.08 -6.46 3.18
N SER A 163 13.55 -7.68 3.45
CA SER A 163 12.76 -8.74 4.08
C SER A 163 13.00 -8.67 5.60
N ILE A 164 12.05 -8.10 6.33
CA ILE A 164 12.24 -7.72 7.75
C ILE A 164 13.48 -6.84 7.91
N LEU A 165 14.67 -7.43 8.03
CA LEU A 165 15.97 -6.74 8.16
C LEU A 165 16.98 -7.17 7.09
N THR A 166 16.68 -8.21 6.31
CA THR A 166 17.61 -8.75 5.31
C THR A 166 17.48 -7.98 4.01
N LYS A 167 18.59 -7.42 3.55
CA LYS A 167 18.66 -6.69 2.28
C LYS A 167 18.48 -7.61 1.07
N MET A 168 18.03 -7.02 -0.03
CA MET A 168 17.75 -7.75 -1.27
C MET A 168 19.01 -8.38 -1.87
N ASP A 169 20.16 -7.71 -1.83
CA ASP A 169 21.43 -8.20 -2.36
C ASP A 169 21.97 -9.47 -1.67
N VAL A 170 21.52 -9.70 -0.41
CA VAL A 170 21.78 -10.98 0.32
C VAL A 170 20.85 -12.10 -0.13
N ARG A 171 19.65 -11.76 -0.59
CA ARG A 171 18.58 -12.75 -0.93
C ARG A 171 18.60 -13.14 -2.38
N ARG A 172 18.92 -12.22 -3.30
CA ARG A 172 18.87 -12.44 -4.75
C ARG A 172 19.83 -11.54 -5.53
N SER A 173 20.21 -12.02 -6.71
CA SER A 173 21.04 -11.27 -7.69
C SER A 173 20.29 -10.90 -8.99
N TRP A 174 18.98 -11.12 -9.02
CA TRP A 174 18.13 -10.89 -10.20
C TRP A 174 17.06 -9.82 -9.91
N ASN A 175 16.57 -9.17 -10.97
CA ASN A 175 15.50 -8.17 -10.86
C ASN A 175 14.14 -8.80 -11.14
N VAL A 176 13.14 -8.43 -10.35
CA VAL A 176 11.77 -8.94 -10.53
C VAL A 176 11.15 -8.49 -11.85
N VAL A 177 11.52 -7.30 -12.33
CA VAL A 177 11.07 -6.74 -13.62
C VAL A 177 11.54 -7.61 -14.79
N ASP A 178 12.78 -8.15 -14.71
CA ASP A 178 13.31 -9.06 -15.75
C ASP A 178 12.54 -10.37 -15.75
N ILE A 179 12.16 -10.89 -14.59
CA ILE A 179 11.33 -12.10 -14.48
C ILE A 179 9.95 -11.86 -15.09
N ALA A 180 9.26 -10.79 -14.73
CA ALA A 180 7.96 -10.45 -15.31
C ALA A 180 8.03 -10.28 -16.84
N SER A 181 9.05 -9.57 -17.31
CA SER A 181 9.30 -9.38 -18.75
C SER A 181 9.59 -10.69 -19.47
N SER A 182 10.36 -11.62 -18.87
CA SER A 182 10.74 -12.90 -19.46
C SER A 182 9.54 -13.80 -19.74
N VAL A 183 8.47 -13.69 -18.97
CA VAL A 183 7.21 -14.41 -19.21
C VAL A 183 6.23 -13.66 -20.11
N GLY A 184 6.60 -12.45 -20.57
CA GLY A 184 5.81 -11.66 -21.52
C GLY A 184 4.86 -10.65 -20.88
N ILE A 185 5.04 -10.27 -19.59
CA ILE A 185 4.29 -9.19 -18.95
C ILE A 185 5.07 -7.88 -19.14
N PRO A 186 4.47 -6.80 -19.71
CA PRO A 186 5.07 -5.47 -19.69
C PRO A 186 5.42 -5.06 -18.27
N ALA A 187 6.69 -4.71 -18.04
CA ALA A 187 7.17 -4.43 -16.70
C ALA A 187 8.08 -3.19 -16.65
N VAL A 188 7.99 -2.41 -15.57
CA VAL A 188 8.83 -1.23 -15.33
C VAL A 188 9.33 -1.20 -13.89
N ASP A 189 10.54 -0.68 -13.72
CA ASP A 189 11.18 -0.40 -12.43
C ASP A 189 11.26 1.12 -12.26
N ILE A 190 10.55 1.66 -11.27
CA ILE A 190 10.42 3.10 -11.07
C ILE A 190 10.70 3.49 -9.61
N SER A 191 11.00 4.78 -9.39
CA SER A 191 11.00 5.35 -8.05
C SER A 191 9.58 5.53 -7.51
N ASP A 192 9.47 5.78 -6.20
CA ASP A 192 8.21 6.09 -5.52
C ASP A 192 7.69 7.52 -5.80
N ASP A 193 8.13 8.12 -6.92
CA ASP A 193 7.58 9.40 -7.36
C ASP A 193 6.11 9.24 -7.74
N PRO A 194 5.18 9.96 -7.07
CA PRO A 194 3.75 9.70 -7.27
C PRO A 194 3.23 10.05 -8.65
N TRP A 195 3.88 10.96 -9.37
CA TRP A 195 3.51 11.29 -10.76
C TRP A 195 3.95 10.19 -11.72
N LEU A 196 5.16 9.60 -11.50
CA LEU A 196 5.61 8.44 -12.27
C LEU A 196 4.71 7.22 -12.00
N ILE A 197 4.37 6.95 -10.74
CA ILE A 197 3.46 5.85 -10.38
C ILE A 197 2.10 6.03 -11.08
N ALA A 198 1.50 7.22 -10.99
CA ALA A 198 0.21 7.48 -11.63
C ALA A 198 0.29 7.37 -13.16
N HIS A 199 1.37 7.84 -13.77
CA HIS A 199 1.60 7.73 -15.21
C HIS A 199 1.68 6.28 -15.66
N HIS A 200 2.61 5.49 -15.11
CA HIS A 200 2.80 4.10 -15.51
C HIS A 200 1.59 3.21 -15.19
N ALA A 201 0.95 3.43 -14.03
CA ALA A 201 -0.27 2.70 -13.69
C ALA A 201 -1.42 3.02 -14.67
N HIS A 202 -1.55 4.29 -15.10
CA HIS A 202 -2.53 4.68 -16.11
C HIS A 202 -2.26 4.02 -17.46
N GLU A 203 -1.02 4.08 -17.94
CA GLU A 203 -0.63 3.46 -19.22
C GLU A 203 -0.87 1.95 -19.22
N MET A 204 -0.43 1.25 -18.17
CA MET A 204 -0.62 -0.20 -18.05
C MET A 204 -2.09 -0.58 -17.90
N ALA A 205 -2.90 0.24 -17.25
CA ALA A 205 -4.34 0.01 -17.11
C ALA A 205 -5.11 -0.02 -18.46
N GLN A 206 -4.54 0.55 -19.52
CA GLN A 206 -5.13 0.51 -20.85
C GLN A 206 -4.96 -0.86 -21.52
N ASN A 207 -3.91 -1.62 -21.19
CA ASN A 207 -3.57 -2.89 -21.82
C ASN A 207 -2.97 -3.86 -20.77
N LEU A 208 -3.80 -4.37 -19.87
CA LEU A 208 -3.40 -5.41 -18.91
C LEU A 208 -3.08 -6.73 -19.62
N PRO A 209 -2.19 -7.56 -19.06
CA PRO A 209 -1.52 -7.42 -17.76
C PRO A 209 -0.36 -6.43 -17.73
N GLY A 210 0.05 -6.04 -16.52
CA GLY A 210 1.22 -5.21 -16.30
C GLY A 210 1.91 -5.49 -14.96
N PHE A 211 3.17 -5.09 -14.84
CA PHE A 211 3.96 -5.20 -13.61
C PHE A 211 4.73 -3.91 -13.34
N ILE A 212 4.62 -3.37 -12.14
CA ILE A 212 5.38 -2.17 -11.72
C ILE A 212 6.15 -2.50 -10.44
N ASN A 213 7.47 -2.41 -10.49
CA ASN A 213 8.31 -2.36 -9.29
C ASN A 213 8.47 -0.91 -8.87
N ILE A 214 8.05 -0.58 -7.63
CA ILE A 214 8.14 0.76 -7.05
C ILE A 214 9.19 0.74 -5.95
N ARG A 215 10.37 1.32 -6.22
CA ARG A 215 11.43 1.47 -5.23
C ARG A 215 11.07 2.56 -4.24
N SER A 216 10.85 2.18 -2.99
CA SER A 216 10.39 3.03 -1.90
C SER A 216 11.23 2.83 -0.64
N VAL A 217 11.00 3.66 0.36
CA VAL A 217 11.67 3.55 1.67
C VAL A 217 10.63 3.52 2.76
N ARG A 218 10.65 2.47 3.58
CA ARG A 218 9.85 2.45 4.81
C ARG A 218 10.57 3.27 5.89
N HIS A 219 9.82 4.01 6.68
CA HIS A 219 10.38 4.87 7.72
C HIS A 219 10.48 4.19 9.08
N LEU A 220 9.73 3.12 9.30
CA LEU A 220 9.65 2.41 10.58
C LEU A 220 10.01 0.94 10.40
N TRP A 221 10.15 0.22 11.49
CA TRP A 221 10.39 -1.22 11.48
C TRP A 221 9.35 -1.99 10.66
N HIS A 222 9.69 -3.24 10.34
CA HIS A 222 8.76 -4.14 9.67
C HIS A 222 7.41 -4.22 10.38
N ALA A 223 7.42 -4.34 11.71
CA ALA A 223 6.25 -4.29 12.58
C ALA A 223 6.52 -3.39 13.78
N GLY A 224 5.51 -2.63 14.21
CA GLY A 224 5.62 -1.67 15.31
C GLY A 224 6.16 -0.31 14.89
N THR A 225 6.69 0.44 15.84
CA THR A 225 6.98 1.88 15.73
C THR A 225 8.45 2.25 15.87
N GLY A 226 9.34 1.26 16.00
CA GLY A 226 10.79 1.48 16.00
C GLY A 226 11.31 1.88 14.62
N THR A 227 12.61 2.21 14.54
CA THR A 227 13.26 2.61 13.29
C THR A 227 14.59 1.91 13.12
N ASP A 228 14.93 1.54 11.88
CA ASP A 228 16.23 0.96 11.50
C ASP A 228 17.30 2.06 11.31
N GLY A 229 16.93 3.32 11.50
CA GLY A 229 17.80 4.48 11.30
C GLY A 229 17.17 5.55 10.43
N LYS A 230 18.02 6.45 9.92
CA LYS A 230 17.55 7.50 9.01
C LYS A 230 17.22 6.89 7.65
N PRO A 231 16.00 7.10 7.11
CA PRO A 231 15.66 6.64 5.77
C PRO A 231 16.55 7.29 4.71
N GLU A 232 16.82 6.57 3.63
CA GLU A 232 17.66 7.04 2.52
C GLU A 232 17.09 8.31 1.87
N TRP A 233 15.77 8.35 1.70
CA TRP A 233 15.02 9.55 1.32
C TRP A 233 13.68 9.63 2.05
N ASN A 234 13.05 10.81 2.00
CA ASN A 234 11.72 11.04 2.53
C ASN A 234 10.81 11.53 1.40
N ARG A 235 10.00 10.62 0.86
CA ARG A 235 9.07 10.94 -0.25
C ARG A 235 8.08 12.04 0.12
N TYR A 236 7.59 12.04 1.35
CA TYR A 236 6.66 13.05 1.82
C TYR A 236 7.27 14.46 1.73
N GLN A 237 8.50 14.61 2.20
CA GLN A 237 9.22 15.90 2.12
C GLN A 237 9.53 16.30 0.68
N LEU A 238 9.90 15.34 -0.18
CA LEU A 238 10.16 15.62 -1.60
C LEU A 238 8.89 16.15 -2.30
N VAL A 239 7.72 15.60 -2.01
CA VAL A 239 6.45 16.11 -2.56
C VAL A 239 6.13 17.50 -2.03
N LEU A 240 6.35 17.79 -0.74
CA LEU A 240 6.19 19.15 -0.20
C LEU A 240 7.08 20.16 -0.93
N ASN A 241 8.33 19.81 -1.18
CA ASN A 241 9.26 20.65 -1.92
C ASN A 241 8.79 20.92 -3.36
N GLU A 242 8.21 19.93 -4.04
CA GLU A 242 7.63 20.13 -5.37
C GLU A 242 6.39 21.02 -5.33
N LEU A 243 5.52 20.86 -4.33
CA LEU A 243 4.37 21.74 -4.15
C LEU A 243 4.80 23.19 -3.87
N GLU A 244 5.88 23.39 -3.14
CA GLU A 244 6.47 24.71 -2.92
C GLU A 244 6.97 25.34 -4.22
N LYS A 245 7.74 24.62 -5.04
CA LYS A 245 8.20 25.05 -6.36
C LYS A 245 7.03 25.43 -7.29
N LEU A 246 5.89 24.75 -7.15
CA LEU A 246 4.67 25.02 -7.90
C LEU A 246 3.84 26.20 -7.32
N GLY A 247 4.29 26.83 -6.23
CA GLY A 247 3.57 27.90 -5.55
C GLY A 247 2.32 27.45 -4.80
N LEU A 248 2.25 26.17 -4.41
CA LEU A 248 1.08 25.53 -3.81
C LEU A 248 1.22 25.33 -2.28
N SER A 249 2.24 25.90 -1.64
CA SER A 249 2.52 25.71 -0.19
C SER A 249 1.34 26.10 0.68
N LYS A 250 0.65 27.21 0.37
CA LYS A 250 -0.52 27.66 1.16
C LYS A 250 -1.65 26.62 1.14
N GLN A 251 -1.95 26.06 -0.04
CA GLN A 251 -2.97 25.04 -0.20
C GLN A 251 -2.54 23.71 0.45
N ALA A 252 -1.26 23.34 0.35
CA ALA A 252 -0.71 22.16 1.01
C ALA A 252 -0.83 22.28 2.54
N ASN A 253 -0.45 23.42 3.12
CA ASN A 253 -0.56 23.66 4.56
C ASN A 253 -2.01 23.65 5.05
N GLN A 254 -2.94 24.16 4.24
CA GLN A 254 -4.37 24.10 4.57
C GLN A 254 -4.87 22.64 4.58
N ILE A 255 -4.50 21.83 3.58
CA ILE A 255 -4.83 20.41 3.50
C ILE A 255 -4.23 19.66 4.70
N ASP A 256 -2.99 19.95 5.04
CA ASP A 256 -2.29 19.32 6.16
C ASP A 256 -3.02 19.53 7.47
N LYS A 257 -3.38 20.79 7.76
CA LYS A 257 -4.15 21.15 8.97
C LYS A 257 -5.51 20.45 9.01
N GLU A 258 -6.26 20.46 7.90
CA GLU A 258 -7.58 19.82 7.81
C GLU A 258 -7.48 18.31 8.06
N ASN A 259 -6.52 17.64 7.45
CA ASN A 259 -6.33 16.21 7.56
C ASN A 259 -5.80 15.79 8.94
N TYR A 260 -4.90 16.60 9.53
CA TYR A 260 -4.46 16.38 10.90
C TYR A 260 -5.65 16.39 11.86
N LEU A 261 -6.48 17.45 11.84
CA LEU A 261 -7.64 17.55 12.70
C LEU A 261 -8.64 16.42 12.48
N LYS A 262 -8.84 16.01 11.24
CA LYS A 262 -9.72 14.88 10.90
C LYS A 262 -9.18 13.57 11.47
N ALA A 263 -7.90 13.29 11.31
CA ALA A 263 -7.29 12.07 11.82
C ALA A 263 -7.30 12.03 13.36
N ASP A 264 -6.99 13.17 14.00
CA ASP A 264 -6.99 13.31 15.45
C ASP A 264 -8.40 13.05 16.03
N LEU A 265 -9.44 13.67 15.46
CA LEU A 265 -10.82 13.47 15.87
C LEU A 265 -11.26 11.99 15.78
N ILE A 266 -10.91 11.30 14.68
CA ILE A 266 -11.24 9.89 14.49
C ILE A 266 -10.68 9.03 15.64
N TRP A 267 -9.45 9.28 16.07
CA TRP A 267 -8.82 8.49 17.13
C TRP A 267 -9.28 8.93 18.53
N GLU A 268 -9.43 10.24 18.80
CA GLU A 268 -9.85 10.74 20.10
C GLU A 268 -11.26 10.29 20.48
N GLU A 269 -12.22 10.34 19.58
CA GLU A 269 -13.60 9.91 19.82
C GLU A 269 -13.70 8.46 20.34
N GLN A 270 -12.80 7.59 19.92
CA GLN A 270 -12.82 6.19 20.33
C GLN A 270 -12.03 5.95 21.64
N LEU A 271 -10.91 6.67 21.84
CA LEU A 271 -10.11 6.54 23.06
C LEU A 271 -10.83 7.07 24.29
N GLN A 272 -11.76 8.04 24.13
CA GLN A 272 -12.59 8.55 25.22
C GLN A 272 -13.69 7.58 25.66
N LYS A 273 -13.99 6.55 24.87
CA LYS A 273 -15.03 5.53 25.16
C LYS A 273 -14.48 4.29 25.86
N GLN A 274 -13.16 4.14 25.94
CA GLN A 274 -12.45 3.06 26.64
C GLN A 274 -12.08 3.46 28.05
#